data_c5f9ecb4944e16428bc1aa521afa9e73
#
_entry.id   c5f9ecb4944e16428bc1aa521afa9e73
#
_cell.length_a   1.000
_cell.length_b   1.000
_cell.length_c   1.000
_cell.angle_alpha   90.00
_cell.angle_beta   90.00
_cell.angle_gamma   90.00
#
_symmetry.space_group_name_H-M   'P 1'
#
loop_
_entity.id
_entity.type
_entity.pdbx_description
1 polymer ?
#
loop_
_entity_poly.entity_id
_entity_poly.type
_entity_poly.pdbx_seq_one_letter_code
_entity_poly.pdbx_strand_id
1 'polypeptide(L)'
;TGTNCRATVDGNYIDNCFIEWSNEHDDEPEFNSEFSFSQLNISNNIFLASHVAPWFSYIILKPHGAGHFINGLNVQGNFFRIIGGTIERVERIDTSFADTNFSRMRNITWRDNMYNAVDVATVNPLISTHSQETESDKWIVSGSPQLPFGGWARKVEALVAEGPIRNAVNVKRYEMPYVDLAQGADNDTIHVNWSQPVRGDIVISMRMDTPL
;
A
#
# COMPACT_ATOMS: atom_id res chain seq x y z
N THR A 1 -20.42 5.20 -6.26
CA THR A 1 -20.43 5.88 -4.96
C THR A 1 -19.61 7.15 -5.07
N GLY A 2 -20.16 8.26 -4.63
CA GLY A 2 -19.46 9.55 -4.64
C GLY A 2 -18.29 9.65 -3.66
N THR A 3 -17.64 10.77 -3.66
CA THR A 3 -16.41 11.01 -2.87
C THR A 3 -16.61 10.94 -1.36
N ASN A 4 -17.70 11.46 -0.84
CA ASN A 4 -18.00 11.46 0.60
C ASN A 4 -19.12 10.48 0.94
N CYS A 5 -18.89 9.20 0.72
CA CYS A 5 -19.89 8.16 0.91
C CYS A 5 -19.38 7.11 1.90
N ARG A 6 -20.08 6.96 3.01
CA ARG A 6 -19.83 5.86 3.94
C ARG A 6 -20.44 4.58 3.38
N ALA A 7 -19.61 3.71 2.83
CA ALA A 7 -20.03 2.46 2.23
C ALA A 7 -19.35 1.25 2.91
N THR A 8 -20.14 0.17 3.05
CA THR A 8 -19.64 -1.10 3.57
C THR A 8 -20.06 -2.22 2.62
N VAL A 9 -19.07 -3.02 2.22
CA VAL A 9 -19.23 -4.28 1.49
C VAL A 9 -18.68 -5.38 2.39
N ASP A 10 -19.55 -6.14 3.04
CA ASP A 10 -19.18 -7.09 4.08
C ASP A 10 -19.92 -8.42 3.93
N GLY A 11 -19.20 -9.54 4.05
CA GLY A 11 -19.76 -10.89 4.10
C GLY A 11 -20.38 -11.38 2.78
N ASN A 12 -19.96 -10.85 1.62
CA ASN A 12 -20.54 -11.21 0.33
C ASN A 12 -19.70 -12.26 -0.41
N TYR A 13 -20.37 -12.99 -1.31
CA TYR A 13 -19.74 -13.73 -2.40
C TYR A 13 -19.90 -12.92 -3.69
N ILE A 14 -18.79 -12.49 -4.28
CA ILE A 14 -18.73 -11.61 -5.44
C ILE A 14 -18.09 -12.39 -6.59
N ASP A 15 -18.90 -12.73 -7.58
CA ASP A 15 -18.50 -13.61 -8.70
C ASP A 15 -18.42 -12.82 -10.01
N ASN A 16 -17.26 -12.86 -10.66
CA ASN A 16 -16.96 -12.18 -11.92
C ASN A 16 -17.33 -10.69 -11.94
N CYS A 17 -17.27 -10.04 -10.79
CA CYS A 17 -17.60 -8.63 -10.59
C CYS A 17 -16.47 -7.92 -9.85
N PHE A 18 -16.51 -6.59 -9.86
CA PHE A 18 -15.58 -5.73 -9.16
C PHE A 18 -16.31 -4.58 -8.47
N ILE A 19 -15.64 -3.94 -7.53
CA ILE A 19 -16.10 -2.72 -6.88
C ILE A 19 -15.44 -1.54 -7.59
N GLU A 20 -16.23 -0.68 -8.21
CA GLU A 20 -15.77 0.61 -8.73
C GLU A 20 -16.12 1.71 -7.74
N TRP A 21 -15.12 2.45 -7.30
CA TRP A 21 -15.26 3.62 -6.47
C TRP A 21 -14.96 4.86 -7.29
N SER A 22 -16.01 5.52 -7.74
CA SER A 22 -15.97 6.61 -8.71
C SER A 22 -16.83 7.79 -8.28
N ASN A 23 -16.47 8.98 -8.73
CA ASN A 23 -17.27 10.20 -8.63
C ASN A 23 -17.72 10.74 -10.01
N GLU A 24 -17.92 9.84 -10.96
CA GLU A 24 -18.28 10.17 -12.36
C GLU A 24 -19.59 10.96 -12.53
N HIS A 25 -20.46 10.93 -11.52
CA HIS A 25 -21.74 11.63 -11.52
C HIS A 25 -21.76 12.91 -10.68
N ASP A 26 -20.59 13.35 -10.20
CA ASP A 26 -20.48 14.62 -9.50
C ASP A 26 -20.51 15.76 -10.52
N ASP A 27 -21.41 16.73 -10.33
CA ASP A 27 -21.56 17.89 -11.24
C ASP A 27 -20.28 18.76 -11.26
N GLU A 28 -19.56 18.81 -10.12
CA GLU A 28 -18.29 19.51 -9.95
C GLU A 28 -17.23 18.50 -9.48
N PRO A 29 -16.67 17.69 -10.40
CA PRO A 29 -15.83 16.56 -10.01
C PRO A 29 -14.44 16.93 -9.49
N GLU A 30 -13.99 18.16 -9.68
CA GLU A 30 -12.69 18.62 -9.18
C GLU A 30 -12.66 18.68 -7.65
N PHE A 31 -11.52 18.30 -7.07
CA PHE A 31 -11.35 18.42 -5.62
C PHE A 31 -11.28 19.88 -5.17
N ASN A 32 -12.30 20.33 -4.48
CA ASN A 32 -12.45 21.71 -4.01
C ASN A 32 -12.03 21.95 -2.54
N SER A 33 -11.25 21.03 -1.96
CA SER A 33 -10.78 21.03 -0.56
C SER A 33 -11.83 20.59 0.49
N GLU A 34 -13.01 20.18 0.08
CA GLU A 34 -14.07 19.72 0.98
C GLU A 34 -14.15 18.19 1.08
N PHE A 35 -14.44 17.50 -0.02
CA PHE A 35 -14.64 16.05 -0.02
C PHE A 35 -13.69 15.32 -0.96
N SER A 36 -13.26 14.13 -0.54
CA SER A 36 -12.50 13.20 -1.38
C SER A 36 -12.96 11.78 -1.10
N PHE A 37 -12.38 10.78 -1.75
CA PHE A 37 -12.74 9.38 -1.57
C PHE A 37 -12.56 8.96 -0.13
N SER A 38 -13.65 8.70 0.60
CA SER A 38 -13.57 8.45 2.05
C SER A 38 -14.56 7.38 2.51
N GLN A 39 -14.15 6.67 3.58
CA GLN A 39 -14.99 5.78 4.38
C GLN A 39 -15.54 4.55 3.64
N LEU A 40 -14.74 3.92 2.79
CA LEU A 40 -15.07 2.62 2.20
C LEU A 40 -14.51 1.49 3.06
N ASN A 41 -15.38 0.56 3.45
CA ASN A 41 -15.03 -0.67 4.14
C ASN A 41 -15.37 -1.88 3.26
N ILE A 42 -14.38 -2.75 3.01
CA ILE A 42 -14.50 -4.00 2.26
C ILE A 42 -13.98 -5.12 3.16
N SER A 43 -14.87 -5.92 3.75
CA SER A 43 -14.46 -6.89 4.75
C SER A 43 -15.15 -8.24 4.58
N ASN A 44 -14.43 -9.31 4.90
CA ASN A 44 -14.95 -10.67 4.98
C ASN A 44 -15.66 -11.19 3.71
N ASN A 45 -15.29 -10.67 2.53
CA ASN A 45 -15.89 -11.09 1.27
C ASN A 45 -15.08 -12.21 0.62
N ILE A 46 -15.74 -13.00 -0.21
CA ILE A 46 -15.12 -13.92 -1.16
C ILE A 46 -15.27 -13.31 -2.55
N PHE A 47 -14.16 -12.96 -3.16
CA PHE A 47 -14.07 -12.52 -4.55
C PHE A 47 -13.59 -13.68 -5.42
N LEU A 48 -14.34 -14.01 -6.45
CA LEU A 48 -14.02 -15.04 -7.42
C LEU A 48 -14.13 -14.47 -8.83
N ALA A 49 -13.13 -14.70 -9.67
CA ALA A 49 -13.25 -14.49 -11.11
C ALA A 49 -12.69 -15.69 -11.88
N SER A 50 -13.46 -16.16 -12.86
CA SER A 50 -13.07 -17.31 -13.69
C SER A 50 -12.34 -16.90 -14.97
N HIS A 51 -12.55 -15.67 -15.45
CA HIS A 51 -11.88 -15.09 -16.60
C HIS A 51 -11.58 -13.65 -16.32
N VAL A 52 -10.36 -13.22 -16.60
CA VAL A 52 -9.91 -11.85 -16.36
C VAL A 52 -9.43 -11.21 -17.65
N ALA A 53 -9.93 -10.00 -17.89
CA ALA A 53 -9.37 -9.11 -18.91
C ALA A 53 -8.07 -8.48 -18.41
N PRO A 54 -7.17 -8.04 -19.29
CA PRO A 54 -5.90 -7.42 -18.87
C PRO A 54 -6.03 -6.20 -17.94
N TRP A 55 -7.19 -5.53 -17.95
CA TRP A 55 -7.49 -4.39 -17.11
C TRP A 55 -8.13 -4.75 -15.77
N PHE A 56 -8.44 -6.02 -15.52
CA PHE A 56 -9.25 -6.44 -14.38
C PHE A 56 -8.50 -6.27 -13.05
N SER A 57 -9.21 -5.69 -12.09
CA SER A 57 -8.91 -5.71 -10.66
C SER A 57 -10.22 -5.74 -9.88
N TYR A 58 -10.23 -6.29 -8.70
CA TYR A 58 -11.45 -6.40 -7.89
C TYR A 58 -11.90 -5.08 -7.26
N ILE A 59 -10.95 -4.17 -7.03
CA ILE A 59 -11.20 -2.87 -6.41
C ILE A 59 -10.59 -1.80 -7.30
N ILE A 60 -11.43 -0.99 -7.92
CA ILE A 60 -11.02 0.05 -8.85
C ILE A 60 -11.39 1.41 -8.27
N LEU A 61 -10.39 2.26 -8.05
CA LEU A 61 -10.60 3.68 -7.79
C LEU A 61 -10.54 4.42 -9.13
N LYS A 62 -11.61 5.15 -9.46
CA LYS A 62 -11.72 5.88 -10.73
C LYS A 62 -12.08 7.33 -10.45
N PRO A 63 -11.10 8.20 -10.26
CA PRO A 63 -11.34 9.60 -10.00
C PRO A 63 -11.74 10.35 -11.29
N HIS A 64 -12.70 11.24 -11.17
CA HIS A 64 -13.02 12.28 -12.13
C HIS A 64 -12.69 13.63 -11.48
N GLY A 65 -11.95 14.48 -12.20
CA GLY A 65 -11.41 15.71 -11.63
C GLY A 65 -10.10 15.53 -10.85
N ALA A 66 -9.25 16.54 -10.87
CA ALA A 66 -7.92 16.48 -10.28
C ALA A 66 -7.90 16.69 -8.76
N GLY A 67 -6.83 16.21 -8.12
CA GLY A 67 -6.51 16.52 -6.73
C GLY A 67 -7.12 15.57 -5.69
N HIS A 68 -7.93 14.60 -6.09
CA HIS A 68 -8.51 13.61 -5.19
C HIS A 68 -7.48 12.70 -4.54
N PHE A 69 -7.83 12.15 -3.40
CA PHE A 69 -7.05 11.18 -2.63
C PHE A 69 -7.98 10.28 -1.80
N ILE A 70 -7.46 9.20 -1.24
CA ILE A 70 -8.21 8.33 -0.33
C ILE A 70 -8.01 8.81 1.11
N ASN A 71 -9.13 8.95 1.84
CA ASN A 71 -9.15 9.23 3.28
C ASN A 71 -10.12 8.27 4.00
N GLY A 72 -9.62 7.11 4.33
CA GLY A 72 -10.41 6.05 4.98
C GLY A 72 -10.81 4.94 4.01
N LEU A 73 -9.93 3.96 3.88
CA LEU A 73 -10.19 2.70 3.18
C LEU A 73 -9.78 1.56 4.11
N ASN A 74 -10.69 0.64 4.35
CA ASN A 74 -10.39 -0.60 5.05
C ASN A 74 -10.68 -1.79 4.14
N VAL A 75 -9.65 -2.62 3.88
CA VAL A 75 -9.77 -3.88 3.14
C VAL A 75 -9.20 -4.99 4.00
N GLN A 76 -10.08 -5.79 4.62
CA GLN A 76 -9.66 -6.74 5.64
C GLN A 76 -10.42 -8.07 5.56
N GLY A 77 -9.71 -9.19 5.75
CA GLY A 77 -10.32 -10.51 5.90
C GLY A 77 -10.98 -11.04 4.63
N ASN A 78 -10.66 -10.50 3.46
CA ASN A 78 -11.24 -10.95 2.21
C ASN A 78 -10.42 -12.11 1.62
N PHE A 79 -11.08 -12.93 0.80
CA PHE A 79 -10.44 -13.93 -0.02
C PHE A 79 -10.58 -13.56 -1.50
N PHE A 80 -9.46 -13.26 -2.14
CA PHE A 80 -9.38 -12.94 -3.57
C PHE A 80 -8.86 -14.15 -4.34
N ARG A 81 -9.65 -14.63 -5.30
CA ARG A 81 -9.32 -15.83 -6.07
C ARG A 81 -9.57 -15.64 -7.55
N ILE A 82 -8.57 -15.99 -8.38
CA ILE A 82 -8.69 -16.08 -9.82
C ILE A 82 -8.62 -17.57 -10.22
N ILE A 83 -9.49 -17.98 -11.15
CA ILE A 83 -9.47 -19.31 -11.76
C ILE A 83 -9.10 -19.14 -13.24
N GLY A 84 -8.06 -19.87 -13.68
CA GLY A 84 -7.69 -19.91 -15.10
C GLY A 84 -6.88 -18.69 -15.56
N GLY A 85 -6.04 -18.16 -14.71
CA GLY A 85 -5.12 -17.06 -15.00
C GLY A 85 -4.55 -16.43 -13.73
N THR A 86 -3.86 -15.32 -13.88
CA THR A 86 -3.35 -14.48 -12.78
C THR A 86 -3.69 -13.02 -13.03
N ILE A 87 -3.75 -12.24 -11.96
CA ILE A 87 -3.75 -10.77 -12.03
C ILE A 87 -2.57 -10.24 -11.24
N GLU A 88 -2.07 -9.10 -11.66
CA GLU A 88 -0.95 -8.48 -10.94
C GLU A 88 -1.36 -8.06 -9.53
N ARG A 89 -2.50 -7.36 -9.39
CA ARG A 89 -3.01 -6.80 -8.13
C ARG A 89 -4.52 -6.89 -8.04
N VAL A 90 -5.05 -6.95 -6.84
CA VAL A 90 -6.51 -6.91 -6.61
C VAL A 90 -7.09 -5.50 -6.68
N GLU A 91 -6.24 -4.48 -6.65
CA GLU A 91 -6.62 -3.07 -6.69
C GLU A 91 -5.87 -2.29 -7.77
N ARG A 92 -6.50 -1.26 -8.28
CA ARG A 92 -5.87 -0.29 -9.18
C ARG A 92 -6.54 1.07 -9.12
N ILE A 93 -5.83 2.10 -9.60
CA ILE A 93 -6.39 3.39 -9.92
C ILE A 93 -6.60 3.44 -11.43
N ASP A 94 -7.80 3.77 -11.85
CA ASP A 94 -8.12 4.05 -13.25
C ASP A 94 -7.91 5.54 -13.52
N THR A 95 -6.78 5.87 -14.12
CA THR A 95 -6.36 7.25 -14.39
C THR A 95 -6.88 7.80 -15.71
N SER A 96 -7.88 7.15 -16.33
CA SER A 96 -8.42 7.55 -17.64
C SER A 96 -8.97 8.98 -17.65
N PHE A 97 -9.44 9.47 -16.49
CA PHE A 97 -10.03 10.81 -16.36
C PHE A 97 -9.22 11.74 -15.46
N ALA A 98 -8.65 11.23 -14.38
CA ALA A 98 -7.78 11.98 -13.49
C ALA A 98 -6.91 11.05 -12.68
N ASP A 99 -5.80 11.55 -12.15
CA ASP A 99 -4.94 10.84 -11.23
C ASP A 99 -5.26 11.20 -9.77
N THR A 100 -4.76 10.40 -8.85
CA THR A 100 -4.91 10.63 -7.40
C THR A 100 -3.67 11.28 -6.82
N ASN A 101 -3.88 12.08 -5.79
CA ASN A 101 -2.79 12.69 -5.04
C ASN A 101 -2.27 11.73 -3.95
N PHE A 102 -1.29 10.91 -4.29
CA PHE A 102 -0.67 9.98 -3.34
C PHE A 102 -0.07 10.65 -2.11
N SER A 103 0.38 11.91 -2.23
CA SER A 103 0.95 12.63 -1.09
C SER A 103 -0.06 12.98 0.00
N ARG A 104 -1.36 12.81 -0.27
CA ARG A 104 -2.45 13.08 0.66
C ARG A 104 -3.18 11.84 1.17
N MET A 105 -2.81 10.64 0.72
CA MET A 105 -3.44 9.38 1.14
C MET A 105 -3.42 9.24 2.67
N ARG A 106 -4.56 8.86 3.28
CA ARG A 106 -4.76 8.79 4.73
C ARG A 106 -5.64 7.63 5.13
N ASN A 107 -5.39 7.08 6.33
CA ASN A 107 -6.27 6.11 6.99
C ASN A 107 -6.59 4.89 6.14
N ILE A 108 -5.58 4.32 5.48
CA ILE A 108 -5.71 3.12 4.66
C ILE A 108 -5.25 1.92 5.48
N THR A 109 -6.13 0.93 5.62
CA THR A 109 -5.82 -0.38 6.22
C THR A 109 -6.04 -1.46 5.19
N TRP A 110 -5.03 -2.31 5.01
CA TRP A 110 -5.09 -3.43 4.06
C TRP A 110 -4.40 -4.64 4.66
N ARG A 111 -5.15 -5.55 5.26
CA ARG A 111 -4.56 -6.65 6.06
C ARG A 111 -5.44 -7.88 6.12
N ASP A 112 -4.86 -8.98 6.54
CA ASP A 112 -5.56 -10.24 6.82
C ASP A 112 -6.34 -10.78 5.61
N ASN A 113 -5.97 -10.39 4.39
CA ASN A 113 -6.57 -10.89 3.16
C ASN A 113 -5.82 -12.13 2.65
N MET A 114 -6.53 -13.02 2.00
CA MET A 114 -5.97 -14.19 1.33
C MET A 114 -6.00 -13.99 -0.18
N TYR A 115 -4.92 -14.39 -0.85
CA TYR A 115 -4.71 -14.22 -2.28
C TYR A 115 -4.45 -15.56 -2.96
N ASN A 116 -5.13 -15.82 -4.08
CA ASN A 116 -4.89 -16.98 -4.93
C ASN A 116 -4.84 -16.55 -6.38
N ALA A 117 -3.74 -16.83 -7.06
CA ALA A 117 -3.43 -16.38 -8.40
C ALA A 117 -3.43 -14.84 -8.56
N VAL A 118 -2.82 -14.17 -7.58
CA VAL A 118 -2.54 -12.73 -7.54
C VAL A 118 -1.04 -12.57 -7.31
N ASP A 119 -0.34 -11.87 -8.19
CA ASP A 119 1.12 -11.79 -8.16
C ASP A 119 1.64 -10.94 -7.00
N VAL A 120 0.93 -9.87 -6.66
CA VAL A 120 1.26 -8.97 -5.56
C VAL A 120 0.23 -9.04 -4.45
N ALA A 121 0.61 -9.62 -3.32
CA ALA A 121 -0.19 -9.62 -2.10
C ALA A 121 -0.09 -8.25 -1.42
N THR A 122 -1.07 -7.40 -1.67
CA THR A 122 -1.13 -6.04 -1.12
C THR A 122 -1.34 -6.03 0.38
N VAL A 123 -0.59 -5.18 1.08
CA VAL A 123 -0.66 -5.03 2.53
C VAL A 123 -0.31 -3.61 2.98
N ASN A 124 -1.01 -3.10 4.02
CA ASN A 124 -0.72 -1.80 4.64
C ASN A 124 -1.22 -1.77 6.10
N PRO A 125 -0.35 -1.67 7.13
CA PRO A 125 1.10 -1.51 7.02
C PRO A 125 1.82 -2.74 6.48
N LEU A 126 2.91 -2.52 5.75
CA LEU A 126 3.84 -3.55 5.31
C LEU A 126 4.90 -3.75 6.40
N ILE A 127 5.06 -4.99 6.86
CA ILE A 127 6.16 -5.38 7.74
C ILE A 127 7.18 -6.14 6.89
N SER A 128 8.40 -5.63 6.83
CA SER A 128 9.49 -6.19 6.02
C SER A 128 10.72 -6.42 6.87
N THR A 129 11.42 -7.54 6.62
CA THR A 129 12.73 -7.81 7.18
C THR A 129 13.80 -7.42 6.16
N HIS A 130 14.82 -6.71 6.61
CA HIS A 130 16.00 -6.38 5.80
C HIS A 130 17.26 -6.87 6.49
N SER A 131 18.06 -7.64 5.75
CA SER A 131 19.36 -8.15 6.19
C SER A 131 20.47 -7.44 5.44
N GLN A 132 21.37 -6.80 6.18
CA GLN A 132 22.58 -6.16 5.66
C GLN A 132 23.79 -7.00 6.06
N GLU A 133 24.32 -7.79 5.13
CA GLU A 133 25.43 -8.72 5.40
C GLU A 133 26.80 -8.01 5.44
N THR A 134 26.96 -7.00 4.59
CA THR A 134 28.18 -6.19 4.52
C THR A 134 27.97 -4.84 5.17
N GLU A 135 29.02 -4.30 5.79
CA GLU A 135 28.92 -3.02 6.49
C GLU A 135 28.56 -1.90 5.50
N SER A 136 27.54 -1.13 5.85
CA SER A 136 27.14 0.08 5.16
C SER A 136 26.54 1.08 6.17
N ASP A 137 26.79 2.34 5.96
CA ASP A 137 26.15 3.44 6.70
C ASP A 137 24.78 3.78 6.14
N LYS A 138 24.44 3.23 4.96
CA LYS A 138 23.14 3.39 4.32
C LYS A 138 22.58 2.04 3.90
N TRP A 139 21.45 1.66 4.45
CA TRP A 139 20.71 0.46 4.06
C TRP A 139 19.50 0.85 3.22
N ILE A 140 19.32 0.22 2.06
CA ILE A 140 18.25 0.51 1.13
C ILE A 140 17.17 -0.56 1.31
N VAL A 141 15.97 -0.14 1.73
CA VAL A 141 14.83 -1.03 1.95
C VAL A 141 13.71 -0.65 0.98
N SER A 142 13.20 -1.63 0.24
CA SER A 142 12.07 -1.42 -0.66
C SER A 142 10.74 -1.74 0.04
N GLY A 143 9.74 -0.87 -0.14
CA GLY A 143 8.34 -1.12 0.20
C GLY A 143 7.51 -1.58 -1.00
N SER A 144 8.06 -1.48 -2.20
CA SER A 144 7.40 -1.89 -3.45
C SER A 144 7.66 -3.39 -3.73
N PRO A 145 6.71 -4.10 -4.30
CA PRO A 145 5.43 -3.65 -4.87
C PRO A 145 4.22 -3.78 -3.94
N GLN A 146 4.37 -4.20 -2.69
CA GLN A 146 3.28 -4.68 -1.83
C GLN A 146 2.40 -3.59 -1.24
N LEU A 147 2.82 -2.32 -1.27
CA LEU A 147 1.96 -1.22 -0.79
C LEU A 147 0.78 -0.98 -1.74
N PRO A 148 -0.41 -0.57 -1.21
CA PRO A 148 -1.63 -0.42 -2.01
C PRO A 148 -1.47 0.51 -3.21
N PHE A 149 -2.14 0.17 -4.31
CA PHE A 149 -2.18 0.97 -5.55
C PHE A 149 -0.80 1.26 -6.16
N GLY A 150 0.22 0.44 -5.88
CA GLY A 150 1.59 0.73 -6.31
C GLY A 150 2.22 1.95 -5.64
N GLY A 151 1.68 2.38 -4.50
CA GLY A 151 2.18 3.51 -3.75
C GLY A 151 3.54 3.23 -3.09
N TRP A 152 4.14 4.26 -2.51
CA TRP A 152 5.43 4.19 -1.84
C TRP A 152 5.31 4.41 -0.34
N ALA A 153 6.36 4.07 0.41
CA ALA A 153 6.41 4.27 1.86
C ALA A 153 6.46 5.77 2.19
N ARG A 154 5.40 6.27 2.83
CA ARG A 154 5.25 7.66 3.27
C ARG A 154 5.41 7.82 4.78
N LYS A 155 5.38 6.73 5.51
CA LYS A 155 5.59 6.69 6.94
C LYS A 155 6.28 5.38 7.32
N VAL A 156 7.23 5.48 8.22
CA VAL A 156 7.77 4.36 8.99
C VAL A 156 7.18 4.44 10.38
N GLU A 157 6.48 3.39 10.81
CA GLU A 157 5.86 3.31 12.14
C GLU A 157 6.80 2.73 13.18
N ALA A 158 7.63 1.76 12.75
CA ALA A 158 8.58 1.10 13.61
C ALA A 158 9.81 0.64 12.83
N LEU A 159 10.96 0.65 13.51
CA LEU A 159 12.18 0.00 13.08
C LEU A 159 12.76 -0.70 14.30
N VAL A 160 12.96 -2.01 14.20
CA VAL A 160 13.47 -2.85 15.30
C VAL A 160 14.65 -3.65 14.78
N ALA A 161 15.77 -3.62 15.50
CA ALA A 161 16.88 -4.51 15.21
C ALA A 161 16.58 -5.93 15.68
N GLU A 162 16.67 -6.91 14.78
CA GLU A 162 16.60 -8.33 15.11
C GLU A 162 17.99 -8.90 15.35
N GLY A 163 18.44 -8.83 16.58
CA GLY A 163 19.79 -9.22 16.94
C GLY A 163 20.76 -8.03 17.01
N PRO A 164 22.05 -8.31 17.19
CA PRO A 164 23.03 -7.25 17.40
C PRO A 164 23.47 -6.60 16.08
N ILE A 165 23.30 -5.31 15.98
CA ILE A 165 23.95 -4.51 14.94
C ILE A 165 25.45 -4.44 15.24
N ARG A 166 26.30 -4.68 14.25
CA ARG A 166 27.76 -4.80 14.41
C ARG A 166 28.52 -3.98 13.38
N ASN A 167 29.67 -3.47 13.78
CA ASN A 167 30.63 -2.85 12.85
C ASN A 167 31.64 -3.89 12.28
N ALA A 168 32.55 -3.44 11.41
CA ALA A 168 33.55 -4.25 10.72
C ALA A 168 34.44 -5.10 11.65
N VAL A 169 34.72 -4.61 12.83
CA VAL A 169 35.51 -5.34 13.84
C VAL A 169 34.65 -6.16 14.82
N ASN A 170 33.40 -6.43 14.41
CA ASN A 170 32.44 -7.27 15.13
C ASN A 170 31.98 -6.74 16.50
N VAL A 171 32.17 -5.45 16.75
CA VAL A 171 31.71 -4.79 17.99
C VAL A 171 30.25 -4.41 17.84
N LYS A 172 29.42 -4.72 18.86
CA LYS A 172 28.00 -4.37 18.92
C LYS A 172 27.82 -2.86 18.98
N ARG A 173 26.80 -2.37 18.27
CA ARG A 173 26.35 -0.98 18.26
C ARG A 173 24.93 -0.86 18.82
N TYR A 174 24.68 0.22 19.52
CA TYR A 174 23.42 0.49 20.21
C TYR A 174 22.80 1.82 19.78
N GLU A 175 23.33 2.43 18.72
CA GLU A 175 22.82 3.67 18.15
C GLU A 175 21.50 3.42 17.37
N MET A 176 20.67 4.43 17.29
CA MET A 176 19.44 4.42 16.52
C MET A 176 19.68 5.11 15.17
N PRO A 177 19.33 4.48 14.05
CA PRO A 177 19.39 5.12 12.74
C PRO A 177 18.28 6.15 12.55
N TYR A 178 18.42 7.00 11.55
CA TYR A 178 17.30 7.78 11.01
C TYR A 178 16.89 7.27 9.63
N VAL A 179 15.67 7.60 9.21
CA VAL A 179 15.08 7.08 7.96
C VAL A 179 14.73 8.24 7.04
N ASP A 180 15.20 8.17 5.79
CA ASP A 180 14.73 9.01 4.68
C ASP A 180 13.68 8.26 3.89
N LEU A 181 12.53 8.88 3.68
CA LEU A 181 11.41 8.34 2.91
C LEU A 181 11.50 8.76 1.43
N ALA A 182 10.77 8.07 0.57
CA ALA A 182 10.60 8.39 -0.84
C ALA A 182 11.95 8.56 -1.56
N GLN A 183 12.80 7.57 -1.45
CA GLN A 183 14.10 7.52 -2.10
C GLN A 183 14.05 6.62 -3.34
N GLY A 184 15.11 6.63 -4.15
CA GLY A 184 15.13 5.96 -5.45
C GLY A 184 14.50 6.80 -6.57
N ALA A 185 14.54 6.29 -7.79
CA ALA A 185 13.99 6.99 -8.96
C ALA A 185 12.45 7.10 -8.91
N ASP A 186 11.82 6.08 -8.36
CA ASP A 186 10.35 5.93 -8.32
C ASP A 186 9.78 6.16 -6.90
N ASN A 187 10.57 6.72 -5.99
CA ASN A 187 10.23 6.89 -4.57
C ASN A 187 9.92 5.58 -3.83
N ASP A 188 10.26 4.45 -4.39
CA ASP A 188 9.90 3.09 -3.95
C ASP A 188 10.77 2.53 -2.84
N THR A 189 11.83 3.25 -2.46
CA THR A 189 12.76 2.85 -1.41
C THR A 189 12.76 3.83 -0.23
N ILE A 190 13.19 3.32 0.91
CA ILE A 190 13.60 4.12 2.07
C ILE A 190 15.06 3.88 2.36
N HIS A 191 15.76 4.89 2.86
CA HIS A 191 17.13 4.75 3.33
C HIS A 191 17.17 4.77 4.85
N VAL A 192 17.74 3.71 5.43
CA VAL A 192 18.03 3.64 6.87
C VAL A 192 19.48 4.04 7.05
N ASN A 193 19.75 5.18 7.66
CA ASN A 193 21.05 5.80 7.75
C ASN A 193 21.63 5.65 9.15
N TRP A 194 22.85 5.15 9.22
CA TRP A 194 23.62 4.91 10.43
C TRP A 194 24.77 5.93 10.53
N SER A 195 25.24 6.19 11.73
CA SER A 195 26.37 7.14 11.97
C SER A 195 27.72 6.60 11.47
N GLN A 196 27.81 5.30 11.19
CA GLN A 196 28.98 4.60 10.69
C GLN A 196 28.55 3.30 9.98
N PRO A 197 29.44 2.70 9.15
CA PRO A 197 29.13 1.43 8.51
C PRO A 197 28.87 0.32 9.54
N VAL A 198 27.71 -0.33 9.41
CA VAL A 198 27.26 -1.44 10.25
C VAL A 198 26.57 -2.52 9.40
N ARG A 199 26.42 -3.70 10.00
CA ARG A 199 25.69 -4.84 9.44
C ARG A 199 24.77 -5.46 10.47
N GLY A 200 23.76 -6.20 10.03
CA GLY A 200 22.76 -6.88 10.87
C GLY A 200 21.39 -6.92 10.24
N ASP A 201 20.40 -7.23 11.04
CA ASP A 201 19.03 -7.44 10.59
C ASP A 201 18.09 -6.46 11.28
N ILE A 202 17.13 -5.94 10.53
CA ILE A 202 16.05 -5.09 11.03
C ILE A 202 14.70 -5.56 10.52
N VAL A 203 13.68 -5.37 11.34
CA VAL A 203 12.28 -5.38 10.93
C VAL A 203 11.78 -3.95 10.87
N ILE A 204 11.11 -3.61 9.78
CA ILE A 204 10.59 -2.28 9.55
C ILE A 204 9.11 -2.33 9.17
N SER A 205 8.30 -1.50 9.81
CA SER A 205 6.88 -1.31 9.50
C SER A 205 6.69 -0.02 8.72
N MET A 206 6.17 -0.14 7.51
CA MET A 206 6.01 0.96 6.56
C MET A 206 4.55 1.12 6.14
N ARG A 207 4.13 2.35 5.84
CA ARG A 207 2.81 2.66 5.30
C ARG A 207 2.89 3.55 4.07
N MET A 208 1.96 3.33 3.13
CA MET A 208 1.80 4.21 1.97
C MET A 208 0.98 5.47 2.29
N ASP A 209 0.34 5.53 3.44
CA ASP A 209 -0.51 6.62 3.92
C ASP A 209 0.03 7.25 5.20
N THR A 210 -0.54 8.39 5.57
CA THR A 210 -0.32 8.99 6.89
C THR A 210 -1.61 8.88 7.69
N PRO A 211 -1.73 7.93 8.62
CA PRO A 211 -2.88 7.88 9.53
C PRO A 211 -2.94 9.15 10.38
N LEU A 212 -4.15 9.58 10.67
CA LEU A 212 -4.41 10.73 11.56
C LEU A 212 -4.26 10.31 13.02
#